data_7fd48e7b8fc71ec8516e34d5c44bb9da
#
_entry.id   7fd48e7b8fc71ec8516e34d5c44bb9da
#
_cell.length_a   1.000
_cell.length_b   1.000
_cell.length_c   1.000
_cell.angle_alpha   90.00
_cell.angle_beta   90.00
_cell.angle_gamma   90.00
#
_symmetry.space_group_name_H-M   'P 1'
#
loop_
_entity.id
_entity.type
_entity.pdbx_description
1 polymer ?
#
loop_
_entity_poly.entity_id
_entity_poly.type
_entity_poly.pdbx_seq_one_letter_code
_entity_poly.pdbx_strand_id
1 'polypeptide(L)'
;MRKIYYEDQYKKEFVAEVESIEEIHGKYHVRLNETAFFPGGGGQQNDLGFIENIPVIDVYEKSGEVYHVLDKKLIKIHRVRCSIDWARRLDGMQHHLGQHVLSGCFYQLFNANTVSVHVGKEIATVDIQGILTEEQIRQAEIKANDCIRENIKVEMLTPTKSELKKIKVRRDLPNTDEEIRIVKIGDLDINACCGVHPSSTLDLGIIKIKKWQKHKGNTRIEYLVGNRAFNDYLKVDNFSNDICKYLSCGKDDVINTINNLSNHIKELSDENKSLNIKLSDYQIVEMLESSEKIKDISICLLYTSPSPRDYAA
;
A
#
# COMPACT_ATOMS: atom_id res chain seq x y z
N MET A 1 9.04 -33.10 -1.76
CA MET A 1 7.94 -32.40 -1.02
C MET A 1 6.81 -32.03 -1.96
N ARG A 2 5.54 -32.32 -1.59
CA ARG A 2 4.36 -31.92 -2.35
C ARG A 2 3.95 -30.48 -1.99
N LYS A 3 3.79 -29.63 -3.00
CA LYS A 3 3.48 -28.18 -2.85
C LYS A 3 1.97 -27.96 -2.99
N ILE A 4 1.20 -28.21 -1.89
CA ILE A 4 -0.28 -28.10 -1.87
C ILE A 4 -0.74 -26.70 -2.29
N TYR A 5 -0.01 -25.64 -1.94
CA TYR A 5 -0.36 -24.25 -2.29
C TYR A 5 -0.46 -24.00 -3.80
N TYR A 6 0.07 -24.90 -4.64
CA TYR A 6 -0.09 -24.84 -6.09
C TYR A 6 -1.27 -25.67 -6.61
N GLU A 7 -1.72 -26.65 -5.83
CA GLU A 7 -2.86 -27.51 -6.18
C GLU A 7 -4.19 -26.93 -5.66
N ASP A 8 -4.16 -26.39 -4.43
CA ASP A 8 -5.29 -25.72 -3.75
C ASP A 8 -4.78 -24.50 -3.02
N GLN A 9 -4.84 -23.34 -3.68
CA GLN A 9 -4.44 -22.06 -3.11
C GLN A 9 -5.30 -21.59 -1.94
N TYR A 10 -6.50 -22.16 -1.77
CA TYR A 10 -7.44 -21.84 -0.69
C TYR A 10 -7.30 -22.75 0.53
N LYS A 11 -6.36 -23.70 0.53
CA LYS A 11 -6.11 -24.61 1.64
C LYS A 11 -5.61 -23.85 2.86
N LYS A 12 -6.45 -23.79 3.91
CA LYS A 12 -6.16 -23.07 5.16
C LYS A 12 -5.54 -23.97 6.22
N GLU A 13 -5.99 -25.22 6.28
CA GLU A 13 -5.57 -26.21 7.28
C GLU A 13 -5.22 -27.52 6.59
N PHE A 14 -4.20 -28.18 7.06
CA PHE A 14 -3.77 -29.50 6.56
C PHE A 14 -3.03 -30.27 7.64
N VAL A 15 -2.79 -31.54 7.38
CA VAL A 15 -2.00 -32.42 8.24
C VAL A 15 -0.84 -32.93 7.41
N ALA A 16 0.37 -32.83 7.93
CA ALA A 16 1.58 -33.30 7.24
C ALA A 16 2.46 -34.14 8.17
N GLU A 17 3.38 -34.89 7.57
CA GLU A 17 4.42 -35.63 8.29
C GLU A 17 5.71 -34.84 8.33
N VAL A 18 6.37 -34.83 9.48
CA VAL A 18 7.67 -34.17 9.65
C VAL A 18 8.77 -35.08 9.07
N GLU A 19 9.48 -34.58 8.09
CA GLU A 19 10.61 -35.29 7.46
C GLU A 19 11.94 -34.99 8.15
N SER A 20 12.17 -33.73 8.53
CA SER A 20 13.38 -33.34 9.26
C SER A 20 13.14 -32.09 10.12
N ILE A 21 13.94 -31.96 11.18
CA ILE A 21 14.01 -30.78 12.03
C ILE A 21 15.50 -30.47 12.22
N GLU A 22 15.92 -29.29 11.84
CA GLU A 22 17.28 -28.79 12.00
C GLU A 22 17.26 -27.57 12.92
N GLU A 23 18.17 -27.51 13.90
CA GLU A 23 18.34 -26.33 14.75
C GLU A 23 19.45 -25.45 14.17
N ILE A 24 19.08 -24.21 13.76
CA ILE A 24 20.00 -23.25 13.18
C ILE A 24 19.83 -21.91 13.94
N HIS A 25 20.88 -21.45 14.59
CA HIS A 25 20.89 -20.19 15.36
C HIS A 25 19.74 -20.08 16.39
N GLY A 26 19.43 -21.19 17.08
CA GLY A 26 18.39 -21.25 18.11
C GLY A 26 16.96 -21.25 17.57
N LYS A 27 16.77 -21.44 16.27
CA LYS A 27 15.47 -21.63 15.61
C LYS A 27 15.39 -23.03 15.00
N TYR A 28 14.18 -23.55 14.89
CA TYR A 28 13.91 -24.89 14.36
C TYR A 28 13.37 -24.79 12.95
N HIS A 29 14.14 -25.31 11.98
CA HIS A 29 13.79 -25.37 10.57
C HIS A 29 13.16 -26.73 10.29
N VAL A 30 11.85 -26.74 10.06
CA VAL A 30 11.06 -27.97 9.89
C VAL A 30 10.75 -28.18 8.42
N ARG A 31 11.06 -29.39 7.92
CA ARG A 31 10.65 -29.84 6.60
C ARG A 31 9.52 -30.84 6.75
N LEU A 32 8.50 -30.68 5.92
CA LEU A 32 7.31 -31.53 5.88
C LEU A 32 7.25 -32.30 4.56
N ASN A 33 6.59 -33.48 4.54
CA ASN A 33 6.37 -34.23 3.30
C ASN A 33 5.49 -33.46 2.29
N GLU A 34 4.55 -32.65 2.78
CA GLU A 34 3.71 -31.77 1.97
C GLU A 34 3.43 -30.47 2.71
N THR A 35 3.18 -29.38 1.99
CA THR A 35 2.90 -28.08 2.58
C THR A 35 1.97 -27.22 1.76
N ALA A 36 1.04 -26.54 2.47
CA ALA A 36 0.24 -25.47 1.91
C ALA A 36 0.82 -24.07 2.23
N PHE A 37 1.91 -23.99 3.02
CA PHE A 37 2.62 -22.73 3.24
C PHE A 37 3.41 -22.31 1.99
N PHE A 38 3.09 -21.15 1.45
CA PHE A 38 3.82 -20.54 0.33
C PHE A 38 5.11 -19.90 0.84
N PRO A 39 6.28 -20.23 0.28
CA PRO A 39 7.57 -19.72 0.77
C PRO A 39 7.90 -18.28 0.32
N GLY A 40 6.97 -17.62 -0.38
CA GLY A 40 7.22 -16.35 -1.04
C GLY A 40 7.79 -16.54 -2.45
N GLY A 41 7.76 -15.47 -3.23
CA GLY A 41 8.26 -15.44 -4.58
C GLY A 41 7.44 -14.55 -5.51
N GLY A 42 8.03 -14.13 -6.65
CA GLY A 42 7.35 -13.25 -7.59
C GLY A 42 6.92 -11.88 -7.01
N GLY A 43 7.57 -11.43 -5.95
CA GLY A 43 7.19 -10.21 -5.22
C GLY A 43 6.15 -10.44 -4.11
N GLN A 44 5.53 -11.62 -4.03
CA GLN A 44 4.59 -11.98 -2.97
C GLN A 44 5.33 -12.44 -1.72
N GLN A 45 4.88 -12.01 -0.54
CA GLN A 45 5.45 -12.42 0.74
C GLN A 45 5.13 -13.90 1.03
N ASN A 46 5.99 -14.52 1.86
CA ASN A 46 5.75 -15.85 2.41
C ASN A 46 4.58 -15.87 3.37
N ASP A 47 4.02 -17.06 3.56
CA ASP A 47 3.00 -17.29 4.56
C ASP A 47 3.58 -17.40 5.98
N LEU A 48 2.72 -17.09 6.93
CA LEU A 48 2.89 -17.37 8.34
C LEU A 48 1.70 -18.21 8.80
N GLY A 49 1.75 -18.68 10.07
CA GLY A 49 0.67 -19.48 10.65
C GLY A 49 1.17 -20.30 11.81
N PHE A 50 0.68 -21.55 11.94
CA PHE A 50 1.02 -22.43 13.05
C PHE A 50 1.29 -23.84 12.57
N ILE A 51 2.26 -24.50 13.19
CA ILE A 51 2.44 -25.96 13.16
C ILE A 51 2.18 -26.46 14.59
N GLU A 52 1.15 -27.27 14.77
CA GLU A 52 0.50 -27.54 16.06
C GLU A 52 0.08 -26.20 16.71
N ASN A 53 0.63 -25.85 17.85
CA ASN A 53 0.39 -24.57 18.52
C ASN A 53 1.63 -23.65 18.49
N ILE A 54 2.64 -23.97 17.65
CA ILE A 54 3.87 -23.18 17.56
C ILE A 54 3.79 -22.27 16.35
N PRO A 55 4.00 -20.95 16.53
CA PRO A 55 4.00 -20.02 15.41
C PRO A 55 5.09 -20.34 14.39
N VAL A 56 4.73 -20.34 13.12
CA VAL A 56 5.65 -20.31 11.98
C VAL A 56 6.04 -18.84 11.75
N ILE A 57 7.28 -18.51 12.05
CA ILE A 57 7.79 -17.14 11.99
C ILE A 57 8.42 -16.79 10.65
N ASP A 58 8.76 -17.77 9.84
CA ASP A 58 9.28 -17.62 8.48
C ASP A 58 9.05 -18.91 7.68
N VAL A 59 8.91 -18.77 6.36
CA VAL A 59 8.86 -19.90 5.42
C VAL A 59 9.72 -19.55 4.22
N TYR A 60 10.64 -20.42 3.86
CA TYR A 60 11.52 -20.18 2.70
C TYR A 60 11.76 -21.47 1.89
N GLU A 61 12.11 -21.34 0.64
CA GLU A 61 12.50 -22.44 -0.24
C GLU A 61 14.02 -22.46 -0.43
N LYS A 62 14.60 -23.65 -0.32
CA LYS A 62 16.01 -23.90 -0.61
C LYS A 62 16.15 -25.23 -1.34
N SER A 63 16.76 -25.21 -2.52
CA SER A 63 16.98 -26.40 -3.36
C SER A 63 15.69 -27.19 -3.64
N GLY A 64 14.57 -26.50 -3.88
CA GLY A 64 13.28 -27.11 -4.21
C GLY A 64 12.46 -27.57 -2.98
N GLU A 65 13.04 -27.52 -1.77
CA GLU A 65 12.42 -27.91 -0.51
C GLU A 65 11.98 -26.71 0.30
N VAL A 66 10.80 -26.76 0.93
CA VAL A 66 10.25 -25.67 1.75
C VAL A 66 10.53 -25.94 3.22
N TYR A 67 11.10 -24.95 3.89
CA TYR A 67 11.43 -24.96 5.30
C TYR A 67 10.52 -24.01 6.09
N HIS A 68 9.99 -24.47 7.20
CA HIS A 68 9.15 -23.73 8.12
C HIS A 68 9.95 -23.42 9.38
N VAL A 69 10.16 -22.14 9.67
CA VAL A 69 10.98 -21.71 10.82
C VAL A 69 10.10 -21.50 12.03
N LEU A 70 10.43 -22.18 13.12
CA LEU A 70 9.76 -22.09 14.41
C LEU A 70 10.71 -21.51 15.46
N ASP A 71 10.16 -20.81 16.44
CA ASP A 71 10.92 -20.31 17.61
C ASP A 71 11.06 -21.35 18.73
N LYS A 72 10.28 -22.45 18.66
CA LYS A 72 10.28 -23.54 19.65
C LYS A 72 10.33 -24.90 18.96
N LYS A 73 10.95 -25.87 19.65
CA LYS A 73 11.04 -27.23 19.16
C LYS A 73 9.67 -27.90 19.13
N LEU A 74 9.37 -28.61 18.05
CA LEU A 74 8.20 -29.49 17.99
C LEU A 74 8.38 -30.69 18.95
N ILE A 75 7.35 -30.95 19.73
CA ILE A 75 7.30 -32.15 20.62
C ILE A 75 6.84 -33.36 19.80
N LYS A 76 5.83 -33.16 18.95
CA LYS A 76 5.37 -34.20 18.01
C LYS A 76 6.24 -34.14 16.75
N ILE A 77 6.83 -35.30 16.41
CA ILE A 77 7.79 -35.44 15.30
C ILE A 77 7.27 -36.31 14.14
N HIS A 78 6.03 -36.80 14.21
CA HIS A 78 5.46 -37.60 13.12
C HIS A 78 4.43 -36.83 12.35
N ARG A 79 3.20 -36.80 12.85
CA ARG A 79 2.08 -36.18 12.17
C ARG A 79 1.64 -34.90 12.88
N VAL A 80 1.67 -33.75 12.18
CA VAL A 80 1.41 -32.41 12.73
C VAL A 80 0.26 -31.73 12.02
N ARG A 81 -0.54 -30.97 12.77
CA ARG A 81 -1.56 -30.10 12.22
C ARG A 81 -0.95 -28.76 11.87
N CYS A 82 -1.26 -28.27 10.68
CA CYS A 82 -0.77 -27.00 10.15
C CYS A 82 -1.95 -26.09 9.84
N SER A 83 -1.83 -24.83 10.16
CA SER A 83 -2.81 -23.79 9.79
C SER A 83 -2.09 -22.52 9.29
N ILE A 84 -2.62 -21.95 8.21
CA ILE A 84 -2.07 -20.75 7.59
C ILE A 84 -2.76 -19.52 8.16
N ASP A 85 -2.02 -18.42 8.37
CA ASP A 85 -2.60 -17.09 8.53
C ASP A 85 -3.32 -16.71 7.24
N TRP A 86 -4.61 -16.99 7.20
CA TRP A 86 -5.42 -16.81 6.01
C TRP A 86 -5.56 -15.34 5.61
N ALA A 87 -5.61 -14.44 6.57
CA ALA A 87 -5.72 -13.01 6.28
C ALA A 87 -4.48 -12.52 5.51
N ARG A 88 -3.29 -12.93 5.95
CA ARG A 88 -2.02 -12.65 5.28
C ARG A 88 -1.93 -13.30 3.90
N ARG A 89 -2.32 -14.59 3.77
CA ARG A 89 -2.34 -15.30 2.48
C ARG A 89 -3.25 -14.63 1.48
N LEU A 90 -4.50 -14.38 1.84
CA LEU A 90 -5.48 -13.76 0.96
C LEU A 90 -5.04 -12.37 0.52
N ASP A 91 -4.53 -11.56 1.43
CA ASP A 91 -3.99 -10.24 1.15
C ASP A 91 -2.83 -10.30 0.14
N GLY A 92 -1.89 -11.22 0.32
CA GLY A 92 -0.79 -11.45 -0.63
C GLY A 92 -1.29 -11.89 -2.01
N MET A 93 -2.23 -12.83 -2.07
CA MET A 93 -2.85 -13.30 -3.30
C MET A 93 -3.59 -12.17 -4.03
N GLN A 94 -4.38 -11.37 -3.30
CA GLN A 94 -5.13 -10.25 -3.87
C GLN A 94 -4.19 -9.18 -4.45
N HIS A 95 -3.17 -8.78 -3.72
CA HIS A 95 -2.21 -7.76 -4.23
C HIS A 95 -1.40 -8.26 -5.41
N HIS A 96 -1.03 -9.54 -5.41
CA HIS A 96 -0.29 -10.11 -6.52
C HIS A 96 -1.17 -10.22 -7.78
N LEU A 97 -2.38 -10.75 -7.68
CA LEU A 97 -3.31 -10.78 -8.80
C LEU A 97 -3.69 -9.37 -9.26
N GLY A 98 -3.91 -8.44 -8.32
CA GLY A 98 -4.20 -7.03 -8.62
C GLY A 98 -3.08 -6.37 -9.43
N GLN A 99 -1.82 -6.73 -9.16
CA GLN A 99 -0.68 -6.29 -9.96
C GLN A 99 -0.78 -6.81 -11.41
N HIS A 100 -1.11 -8.09 -11.59
CA HIS A 100 -1.28 -8.66 -12.94
C HIS A 100 -2.40 -7.96 -13.70
N VAL A 101 -3.54 -7.71 -13.05
CA VAL A 101 -4.67 -7.00 -13.65
C VAL A 101 -4.28 -5.57 -14.04
N LEU A 102 -3.67 -4.80 -13.15
CA LEU A 102 -3.19 -3.44 -13.47
C LEU A 102 -2.19 -3.46 -14.62
N SER A 103 -1.22 -4.36 -14.58
CA SER A 103 -0.20 -4.48 -15.63
C SER A 103 -0.80 -4.83 -16.99
N GLY A 104 -1.78 -5.74 -17.01
CA GLY A 104 -2.53 -6.07 -18.21
C GLY A 104 -3.29 -4.88 -18.78
N CYS A 105 -3.96 -4.11 -17.90
CA CYS A 105 -4.69 -2.90 -18.30
C CYS A 105 -3.76 -1.82 -18.88
N PHE A 106 -2.64 -1.52 -18.24
CA PHE A 106 -1.66 -0.57 -18.78
C PHE A 106 -1.09 -1.01 -20.12
N TYR A 107 -0.82 -2.31 -20.27
CA TYR A 107 -0.32 -2.85 -21.53
C TYR A 107 -1.37 -2.79 -22.64
N GLN A 108 -2.63 -3.21 -22.36
CA GLN A 108 -3.68 -3.18 -23.36
C GLN A 108 -4.06 -1.76 -23.82
N LEU A 109 -4.14 -0.82 -22.86
CA LEU A 109 -4.56 0.55 -23.17
C LEU A 109 -3.45 1.40 -23.79
N PHE A 110 -2.19 1.22 -23.35
CA PHE A 110 -1.11 2.16 -23.65
C PHE A 110 0.16 1.49 -24.16
N ASN A 111 0.16 0.16 -24.35
CA ASN A 111 1.35 -0.64 -24.68
C ASN A 111 2.50 -0.42 -23.68
N ALA A 112 2.16 -0.10 -22.43
CA ALA A 112 3.12 0.21 -21.36
C ALA A 112 3.41 -1.04 -20.52
N ASN A 113 4.63 -1.57 -20.63
CA ASN A 113 5.05 -2.78 -19.92
C ASN A 113 5.36 -2.53 -18.44
N THR A 114 5.27 -3.60 -17.65
CA THR A 114 5.72 -3.60 -16.25
C THR A 114 7.23 -3.76 -16.19
N VAL A 115 7.90 -2.86 -15.47
CA VAL A 115 9.35 -2.86 -15.25
C VAL A 115 9.72 -3.58 -13.97
N SER A 116 9.03 -3.25 -12.87
CA SER A 116 9.26 -3.89 -11.57
C SER A 116 7.97 -3.98 -10.75
N VAL A 117 7.97 -4.87 -9.77
CA VAL A 117 6.83 -5.12 -8.88
C VAL A 117 7.35 -5.30 -7.45
N HIS A 118 6.64 -4.75 -6.49
CA HIS A 118 6.87 -4.99 -5.07
C HIS A 118 5.54 -5.07 -4.33
N VAL A 119 5.28 -6.20 -3.67
CA VAL A 119 4.11 -6.40 -2.81
C VAL A 119 4.56 -6.38 -1.36
N GLY A 120 4.64 -5.19 -0.79
CA GLY A 120 5.01 -4.98 0.61
C GLY A 120 3.84 -5.24 1.57
N LYS A 121 4.16 -5.25 2.87
CA LYS A 121 3.18 -5.46 3.95
C LYS A 121 2.10 -4.37 4.01
N GLU A 122 2.47 -3.13 3.75
CA GLU A 122 1.55 -1.97 3.82
C GLU A 122 1.26 -1.38 2.45
N ILE A 123 2.25 -1.32 1.58
CA ILE A 123 2.19 -0.69 0.27
C ILE A 123 2.61 -1.71 -0.79
N ALA A 124 1.83 -1.78 -1.84
CA ALA A 124 2.20 -2.48 -3.06
C ALA A 124 2.51 -1.45 -4.16
N THR A 125 3.57 -1.70 -4.93
CA THR A 125 3.97 -0.82 -6.03
C THR A 125 4.21 -1.59 -7.32
N VAL A 126 3.90 -0.94 -8.42
CA VAL A 126 4.25 -1.41 -9.76
C VAL A 126 4.87 -0.26 -10.54
N ASP A 127 6.02 -0.51 -11.17
CA ASP A 127 6.66 0.44 -12.07
C ASP A 127 6.24 0.12 -13.50
N ILE A 128 5.57 1.05 -14.13
CA ILE A 128 5.08 0.95 -15.52
C ILE A 128 5.98 1.79 -16.43
N GLN A 129 6.35 1.22 -17.55
CA GLN A 129 7.23 1.83 -18.55
C GLN A 129 6.68 3.16 -19.05
N GLY A 130 7.54 4.17 -19.11
CA GLY A 130 7.21 5.51 -19.58
C GLY A 130 6.60 6.42 -18.50
N ILE A 131 6.37 7.66 -18.89
CA ILE A 131 5.74 8.69 -18.05
C ILE A 131 4.27 8.77 -18.41
N LEU A 132 3.41 8.31 -17.54
CA LEU A 132 1.98 8.29 -17.72
C LEU A 132 1.35 9.57 -17.18
N THR A 133 0.29 10.03 -17.84
CA THR A 133 -0.55 11.15 -17.38
C THR A 133 -1.55 10.66 -16.32
N GLU A 134 -2.09 11.60 -15.55
CA GLU A 134 -3.16 11.29 -14.58
C GLU A 134 -4.36 10.64 -15.25
N GLU A 135 -4.75 11.12 -16.41
CA GLU A 135 -5.88 10.56 -17.16
C GLU A 135 -5.64 9.09 -17.55
N GLN A 136 -4.45 8.76 -18.04
CA GLN A 136 -4.08 7.38 -18.39
C GLN A 136 -4.11 6.46 -17.16
N ILE A 137 -3.66 6.98 -16.00
CA ILE A 137 -3.67 6.21 -14.74
C ILE A 137 -5.10 5.95 -14.28
N ARG A 138 -5.98 6.96 -14.36
CA ARG A 138 -7.39 6.80 -14.01
C ARG A 138 -8.13 5.84 -14.96
N GLN A 139 -7.86 5.90 -16.25
CA GLN A 139 -8.42 4.97 -17.23
C GLN A 139 -8.01 3.53 -16.93
N ALA A 140 -6.74 3.31 -16.58
CA ALA A 140 -6.26 1.97 -16.19
C ALA A 140 -6.90 1.48 -14.88
N GLU A 141 -7.09 2.35 -13.89
CA GLU A 141 -7.77 2.03 -12.63
C GLU A 141 -9.24 1.62 -12.87
N ILE A 142 -9.95 2.38 -13.71
CA ILE A 142 -11.33 2.08 -14.08
C ILE A 142 -11.39 0.72 -14.80
N LYS A 143 -10.56 0.52 -15.83
CA LYS A 143 -10.51 -0.74 -16.59
C LYS A 143 -10.17 -1.93 -15.69
N ALA A 144 -9.27 -1.77 -14.72
CA ALA A 144 -8.93 -2.83 -13.77
C ALA A 144 -10.13 -3.22 -12.89
N ASN A 145 -10.93 -2.24 -12.45
CA ASN A 145 -12.15 -2.52 -11.69
C ASN A 145 -13.28 -3.07 -12.59
N ASP A 146 -13.33 -2.74 -13.88
CA ASP A 146 -14.21 -3.40 -14.83
C ASP A 146 -13.87 -4.89 -14.96
N CYS A 147 -12.58 -5.25 -15.10
CA CYS A 147 -12.12 -6.63 -15.13
C CYS A 147 -12.48 -7.41 -13.85
N ILE A 148 -12.54 -6.75 -12.69
CA ILE A 148 -13.03 -7.37 -11.45
C ILE A 148 -14.51 -7.72 -11.59
N ARG A 149 -15.35 -6.78 -12.06
CA ARG A 149 -16.79 -6.97 -12.26
C ARG A 149 -17.12 -8.02 -13.33
N GLU A 150 -16.27 -8.15 -14.34
CA GLU A 150 -16.37 -9.17 -15.38
C GLU A 150 -16.13 -10.59 -14.85
N ASN A 151 -15.61 -10.75 -13.61
CA ASN A 151 -15.36 -12.04 -12.98
C ASN A 151 -14.50 -12.97 -13.85
N ILE A 152 -13.38 -12.46 -14.34
CA ILE A 152 -12.51 -13.19 -15.25
C ILE A 152 -11.83 -14.35 -14.51
N LYS A 153 -11.89 -15.55 -15.08
CA LYS A 153 -11.22 -16.74 -14.56
C LYS A 153 -9.70 -16.56 -14.60
N VAL A 154 -9.04 -16.94 -13.51
CA VAL A 154 -7.58 -16.99 -13.40
C VAL A 154 -7.12 -18.43 -13.46
N GLU A 155 -6.34 -18.77 -14.47
CA GLU A 155 -5.84 -20.11 -14.71
C GLU A 155 -4.35 -20.17 -14.46
N MET A 156 -3.90 -21.22 -13.78
CA MET A 156 -2.50 -21.53 -13.60
C MET A 156 -2.16 -22.71 -14.50
N LEU A 157 -1.23 -22.49 -15.42
CA LEU A 157 -0.81 -23.48 -16.41
C LEU A 157 0.65 -23.88 -16.16
N THR A 158 0.95 -25.15 -16.34
CA THR A 158 2.30 -25.72 -16.33
C THR A 158 2.61 -26.34 -17.69
N PRO A 159 2.79 -25.50 -18.71
CA PRO A 159 2.99 -25.98 -20.08
C PRO A 159 4.35 -26.62 -20.26
N THR A 160 4.43 -27.63 -21.13
CA THR A 160 5.68 -28.21 -21.57
C THR A 160 6.53 -27.19 -22.35
N LYS A 161 7.84 -27.43 -22.50
CA LYS A 161 8.76 -26.56 -23.30
C LYS A 161 8.27 -26.32 -24.73
N SER A 162 7.56 -27.29 -25.33
CA SER A 162 6.98 -27.18 -26.68
C SER A 162 5.73 -26.31 -26.71
N GLU A 163 4.90 -26.36 -25.68
CA GLU A 163 3.68 -25.55 -25.54
C GLU A 163 4.03 -24.11 -25.21
N LEU A 164 5.04 -23.87 -24.35
CA LEU A 164 5.53 -22.54 -24.01
C LEU A 164 5.88 -21.70 -25.24
N LYS A 165 6.48 -22.32 -26.29
CA LYS A 165 6.82 -21.64 -27.56
C LYS A 165 5.58 -21.13 -28.32
N LYS A 166 4.40 -21.67 -28.04
CA LYS A 166 3.13 -21.29 -28.69
C LYS A 166 2.33 -20.26 -27.87
N ILE A 167 2.66 -20.11 -26.59
CA ILE A 167 1.98 -19.17 -25.69
C ILE A 167 2.58 -17.78 -25.87
N LYS A 168 1.78 -16.82 -26.30
CA LYS A 168 2.21 -15.41 -26.38
C LYS A 168 2.10 -14.78 -24.99
N VAL A 169 3.23 -14.64 -24.33
CA VAL A 169 3.33 -13.97 -23.03
C VAL A 169 3.59 -12.46 -23.22
N ARG A 170 3.13 -11.64 -22.25
CA ARG A 170 3.35 -10.19 -22.28
C ARG A 170 4.81 -9.79 -22.00
N ARG A 171 5.52 -10.55 -21.18
CA ARG A 171 6.93 -10.32 -20.82
C ARG A 171 7.76 -11.54 -21.24
N ASP A 172 9.03 -11.32 -21.51
CA ASP A 172 9.94 -12.41 -21.83
C ASP A 172 9.97 -13.47 -20.72
N LEU A 173 10.05 -14.72 -21.13
CA LEU A 173 10.16 -15.84 -20.20
C LEU A 173 11.51 -15.81 -19.48
N PRO A 174 11.56 -16.22 -18.20
CA PRO A 174 12.83 -16.34 -17.49
C PRO A 174 13.70 -17.41 -18.16
N ASN A 175 15.00 -17.13 -18.23
CA ASN A 175 15.98 -18.11 -18.72
C ASN A 175 16.32 -19.09 -17.58
N THR A 176 15.57 -20.17 -17.47
CA THR A 176 15.73 -21.20 -16.45
C THR A 176 15.46 -22.59 -17.01
N ASP A 177 16.11 -23.61 -16.43
CA ASP A 177 15.79 -25.01 -16.69
C ASP A 177 14.65 -25.58 -15.84
N GLU A 178 14.19 -24.81 -14.85
CA GLU A 178 13.08 -25.18 -13.99
C GLU A 178 11.74 -25.12 -14.74
N GLU A 179 10.71 -25.76 -14.18
CA GLU A 179 9.35 -25.73 -14.70
C GLU A 179 8.76 -24.31 -14.62
N ILE A 180 8.38 -23.77 -15.77
CA ILE A 180 7.80 -22.43 -15.85
C ILE A 180 6.29 -22.52 -15.67
N ARG A 181 5.77 -21.86 -14.66
CA ARG A 181 4.34 -21.70 -14.43
C ARG A 181 3.84 -20.43 -15.10
N ILE A 182 2.68 -20.49 -15.72
CA ILE A 182 2.03 -19.38 -16.41
C ILE A 182 0.73 -19.04 -15.70
N VAL A 183 0.55 -17.78 -15.34
CA VAL A 183 -0.76 -17.22 -14.96
C VAL A 183 -1.43 -16.68 -16.20
N LYS A 184 -2.71 -17.06 -16.41
CA LYS A 184 -3.54 -16.56 -17.50
C LYS A 184 -4.83 -15.96 -16.91
N ILE A 185 -5.11 -14.73 -17.26
CA ILE A 185 -6.29 -13.96 -16.82
C ILE A 185 -7.10 -13.64 -18.07
N GLY A 186 -7.91 -14.59 -18.54
CA GLY A 186 -8.62 -14.46 -19.80
C GLY A 186 -7.71 -14.00 -20.94
N ASP A 187 -8.11 -12.92 -21.62
CA ASP A 187 -7.29 -12.24 -22.65
C ASP A 187 -6.56 -10.99 -22.12
N LEU A 188 -6.68 -10.71 -20.82
CA LEU A 188 -6.08 -9.51 -20.20
C LEU A 188 -4.58 -9.64 -20.00
N ASP A 189 -4.12 -10.74 -19.42
CA ASP A 189 -2.70 -10.98 -19.10
C ASP A 189 -2.33 -12.45 -19.16
N ILE A 190 -1.18 -12.72 -19.76
CA ILE A 190 -0.56 -14.05 -19.78
C ILE A 190 0.92 -13.88 -19.49
N ASN A 191 1.39 -14.39 -18.34
CA ASN A 191 2.77 -14.22 -17.91
C ASN A 191 3.32 -15.41 -17.13
N ALA A 192 4.64 -15.57 -17.15
CA ALA A 192 5.33 -16.44 -16.21
C ALA A 192 5.21 -15.88 -14.78
N CYS A 193 4.76 -16.72 -13.85
CA CYS A 193 4.60 -16.33 -12.45
C CYS A 193 4.70 -17.54 -11.51
N CYS A 194 5.52 -17.40 -10.45
CA CYS A 194 5.66 -18.41 -9.39
C CYS A 194 4.76 -18.15 -8.18
N GLY A 195 3.98 -17.06 -8.16
CA GLY A 195 3.11 -16.72 -7.05
C GLY A 195 1.84 -17.56 -6.98
N VAL A 196 1.08 -17.30 -5.93
CA VAL A 196 -0.25 -17.90 -5.68
C VAL A 196 -1.30 -16.82 -5.86
N HIS A 197 -2.37 -17.15 -6.60
CA HIS A 197 -3.40 -16.18 -7.00
C HIS A 197 -4.80 -16.69 -6.65
N PRO A 198 -5.79 -15.82 -6.43
CA PRO A 198 -7.19 -16.21 -6.46
C PRO A 198 -7.59 -16.82 -7.81
N SER A 199 -8.64 -17.65 -7.83
CA SER A 199 -9.12 -18.30 -9.06
C SER A 199 -9.96 -17.39 -9.96
N SER A 200 -10.29 -16.20 -9.48
CA SER A 200 -11.10 -15.21 -10.18
C SER A 200 -10.69 -13.79 -9.84
N THR A 201 -10.84 -12.88 -10.81
CA THR A 201 -10.67 -11.44 -10.57
C THR A 201 -11.69 -10.88 -9.58
N LEU A 202 -12.87 -11.49 -9.44
CA LEU A 202 -13.89 -11.07 -8.47
C LEU A 202 -13.36 -11.12 -7.01
N ASP A 203 -12.47 -12.05 -6.70
CA ASP A 203 -11.86 -12.19 -5.36
C ASP A 203 -10.99 -10.97 -4.95
N LEU A 204 -10.64 -10.10 -5.91
CA LEU A 204 -9.94 -8.85 -5.63
C LEU A 204 -10.84 -7.82 -4.94
N GLY A 205 -12.16 -7.88 -5.17
CA GLY A 205 -13.12 -6.91 -4.65
C GLY A 205 -12.98 -5.52 -5.28
N ILE A 206 -11.86 -4.85 -5.01
CA ILE A 206 -11.55 -3.51 -5.55
C ILE A 206 -10.04 -3.33 -5.70
N ILE A 207 -9.63 -2.57 -6.72
CA ILE A 207 -8.28 -2.04 -6.87
C ILE A 207 -8.34 -0.51 -6.77
N LYS A 208 -7.52 0.09 -5.89
CA LYS A 208 -7.41 1.54 -5.74
C LYS A 208 -5.98 2.00 -5.92
N ILE A 209 -5.74 2.88 -6.89
CA ILE A 209 -4.46 3.58 -7.05
C ILE A 209 -4.44 4.74 -6.05
N LYS A 210 -3.45 4.75 -5.15
CA LYS A 210 -3.31 5.76 -4.09
C LYS A 210 -2.46 6.93 -4.52
N LYS A 211 -1.36 6.64 -5.21
CA LYS A 211 -0.35 7.62 -5.56
C LYS A 211 0.43 7.15 -6.77
N TRP A 212 0.96 8.11 -7.53
CA TRP A 212 1.91 7.83 -8.60
C TRP A 212 2.98 8.92 -8.65
N GLN A 213 4.15 8.55 -9.13
CA GLN A 213 5.27 9.47 -9.28
C GLN A 213 6.24 9.00 -10.36
N LYS A 214 7.02 9.93 -10.90
CA LYS A 214 8.13 9.58 -11.80
C LYS A 214 9.21 8.83 -11.05
N HIS A 215 9.67 7.72 -11.58
CA HIS A 215 10.74 6.90 -10.99
C HIS A 215 11.63 6.30 -12.08
N LYS A 216 12.91 6.72 -12.16
CA LYS A 216 13.91 6.19 -13.11
C LYS A 216 13.41 6.11 -14.57
N GLY A 217 12.76 7.18 -15.06
CA GLY A 217 12.20 7.25 -16.41
C GLY A 217 10.87 6.52 -16.63
N ASN A 218 10.31 5.92 -15.59
CA ASN A 218 9.04 5.19 -15.57
C ASN A 218 8.05 5.86 -14.62
N THR A 219 6.83 5.34 -14.56
CA THR A 219 5.82 5.74 -13.60
C THR A 219 5.68 4.67 -12.53
N ARG A 220 6.03 5.01 -11.28
CA ARG A 220 5.75 4.17 -10.10
C ARG A 220 4.35 4.44 -9.62
N ILE A 221 3.58 3.38 -9.45
CA ILE A 221 2.19 3.41 -8.99
C ILE A 221 2.11 2.66 -7.67
N GLU A 222 1.59 3.33 -6.65
CA GLU A 222 1.22 2.73 -5.37
C GLU A 222 -0.26 2.37 -5.41
N TYR A 223 -0.59 1.13 -5.06
CA TYR A 223 -1.97 0.63 -5.14
C TYR A 223 -2.32 -0.25 -3.95
N LEU A 224 -3.63 -0.36 -3.70
CA LEU A 224 -4.23 -1.21 -2.69
C LEU A 224 -5.29 -2.10 -3.34
N VAL A 225 -5.48 -3.29 -2.79
CA VAL A 225 -6.46 -4.26 -3.28
C VAL A 225 -7.26 -4.83 -2.10
N GLY A 226 -8.51 -5.19 -2.35
CA GLY A 226 -9.35 -5.93 -1.41
C GLY A 226 -9.51 -5.22 -0.07
N ASN A 227 -9.27 -5.94 1.00
CA ASN A 227 -9.46 -5.41 2.36
C ASN A 227 -8.59 -4.20 2.68
N ARG A 228 -7.38 -4.10 2.13
CA ARG A 228 -6.56 -2.88 2.34
C ARG A 228 -7.21 -1.67 1.69
N ALA A 229 -7.72 -1.79 0.47
CA ALA A 229 -8.40 -0.71 -0.22
C ALA A 229 -9.71 -0.32 0.49
N PHE A 230 -10.47 -1.30 0.97
CA PHE A 230 -11.69 -1.05 1.74
C PHE A 230 -11.41 -0.35 3.08
N ASN A 231 -10.41 -0.81 3.83
CA ASN A 231 -10.02 -0.18 5.10
C ASN A 231 -9.47 1.24 4.89
N ASP A 232 -8.77 1.49 3.79
CA ASP A 232 -8.33 2.82 3.42
C ASP A 232 -9.50 3.75 3.09
N TYR A 233 -10.50 3.24 2.36
CA TYR A 233 -11.74 3.98 2.10
C TYR A 233 -12.44 4.38 3.41
N LEU A 234 -12.59 3.44 4.35
CA LEU A 234 -13.21 3.74 5.66
C LEU A 234 -12.44 4.84 6.43
N LYS A 235 -11.11 4.82 6.39
CA LYS A 235 -10.29 5.88 7.02
C LYS A 235 -10.53 7.24 6.37
N VAL A 236 -10.55 7.29 5.03
CA VAL A 236 -10.79 8.53 4.28
C VAL A 236 -12.21 9.05 4.52
N ASP A 237 -13.22 8.16 4.54
CA ASP A 237 -14.60 8.54 4.82
C ASP A 237 -14.77 9.09 6.24
N ASN A 238 -14.21 8.42 7.25
CA ASN A 238 -14.21 8.89 8.63
C ASN A 238 -13.54 10.27 8.75
N PHE A 239 -12.36 10.45 8.16
CA PHE A 239 -11.66 11.73 8.14
C PHE A 239 -12.50 12.83 7.49
N SER A 240 -13.14 12.53 6.36
CA SER A 240 -14.02 13.46 5.66
C SER A 240 -15.23 13.85 6.56
N ASN A 241 -15.85 12.87 7.24
CA ASN A 241 -16.96 13.10 8.14
C ASN A 241 -16.56 13.96 9.36
N ASP A 242 -15.35 13.76 9.90
CA ASP A 242 -14.84 14.56 11.02
C ASP A 242 -14.57 16.01 10.61
N ILE A 243 -14.04 16.24 9.38
CA ILE A 243 -13.93 17.59 8.82
C ILE A 243 -15.31 18.25 8.71
N CYS A 244 -16.30 17.55 8.17
CA CYS A 244 -17.67 18.09 8.03
C CYS A 244 -18.29 18.45 9.39
N LYS A 245 -18.08 17.61 10.40
CA LYS A 245 -18.53 17.91 11.78
C LYS A 245 -17.84 19.14 12.34
N TYR A 246 -16.51 19.24 12.20
CA TYR A 246 -15.73 20.36 12.70
C TYR A 246 -16.15 21.67 12.04
N LEU A 247 -16.40 21.68 10.74
CA LEU A 247 -16.82 22.85 9.97
C LEU A 247 -18.34 23.09 10.00
N SER A 248 -19.13 22.16 10.57
CA SER A 248 -20.60 22.21 10.57
C SER A 248 -21.20 22.37 9.18
N CYS A 249 -20.67 21.64 8.17
CA CYS A 249 -21.13 21.73 6.78
C CYS A 249 -21.20 20.34 6.11
N GLY A 250 -21.86 20.26 4.94
CA GLY A 250 -21.86 19.08 4.09
C GLY A 250 -20.53 18.85 3.38
N LYS A 251 -20.29 17.61 2.85
CA LYS A 251 -19.05 17.28 2.15
C LYS A 251 -18.78 18.20 0.94
N ASP A 252 -19.83 18.57 0.22
CA ASP A 252 -19.75 19.40 -0.97
C ASP A 252 -19.42 20.88 -0.65
N ASP A 253 -19.71 21.30 0.60
CA ASP A 253 -19.50 22.68 1.05
C ASP A 253 -18.18 22.92 1.77
N VAL A 254 -17.40 21.84 2.04
CA VAL A 254 -16.14 21.93 2.82
C VAL A 254 -15.20 23.00 2.26
N ILE A 255 -14.95 22.99 0.95
CA ILE A 255 -14.02 23.94 0.33
C ILE A 255 -14.54 25.37 0.40
N ASN A 256 -15.83 25.59 0.15
CA ASN A 256 -16.45 26.92 0.26
C ASN A 256 -16.38 27.44 1.68
N THR A 257 -16.66 26.60 2.68
CA THR A 257 -16.59 26.94 4.12
C THR A 257 -15.15 27.32 4.51
N ILE A 258 -14.15 26.57 4.06
CA ILE A 258 -12.72 26.90 4.33
C ILE A 258 -12.35 28.24 3.69
N ASN A 259 -12.77 28.51 2.45
CA ASN A 259 -12.52 29.78 1.78
C ASN A 259 -13.16 30.95 2.52
N ASN A 260 -14.42 30.81 2.97
CA ASN A 260 -15.11 31.82 3.75
C ASN A 260 -14.42 32.10 5.08
N LEU A 261 -14.00 31.06 5.81
CA LEU A 261 -13.23 31.20 7.05
C LEU A 261 -11.89 31.91 6.79
N SER A 262 -11.19 31.58 5.73
CA SER A 262 -9.92 32.21 5.36
C SER A 262 -10.10 33.71 5.06
N ASN A 263 -11.16 34.08 4.34
CA ASN A 263 -11.49 35.48 4.06
C ASN A 263 -11.83 36.23 5.34
N HIS A 264 -12.66 35.65 6.19
CA HIS A 264 -13.03 36.25 7.48
C HIS A 264 -11.84 36.48 8.42
N ILE A 265 -10.92 35.50 8.47
CA ILE A 265 -9.65 35.66 9.21
C ILE A 265 -8.84 36.84 8.69
N LYS A 266 -8.78 37.03 7.37
CA LYS A 266 -8.08 38.15 6.76
C LYS A 266 -8.75 39.49 7.13
N GLU A 267 -10.07 39.58 7.03
CA GLU A 267 -10.84 40.78 7.42
C GLU A 267 -10.61 41.14 8.91
N LEU A 268 -10.72 40.14 9.80
CA LEU A 268 -10.45 40.35 11.24
C LEU A 268 -9.00 40.78 11.49
N SER A 269 -8.04 40.23 10.74
CA SER A 269 -6.63 40.64 10.86
C SER A 269 -6.43 42.13 10.45
N ASP A 270 -7.07 42.54 9.39
CA ASP A 270 -6.96 43.92 8.88
C ASP A 270 -7.71 44.90 9.82
N GLU A 271 -8.88 44.52 10.35
CA GLU A 271 -9.58 45.27 11.39
C GLU A 271 -8.73 45.42 12.66
N ASN A 272 -8.14 44.32 13.13
CA ASN A 272 -7.27 44.34 14.31
C ASN A 272 -6.07 45.28 14.12
N LYS A 273 -5.44 45.27 12.92
CA LYS A 273 -4.36 46.25 12.59
C LYS A 273 -4.88 47.68 12.67
N SER A 274 -6.06 47.97 12.10
CA SER A 274 -6.67 49.30 12.11
C SER A 274 -6.98 49.76 13.55
N LEU A 275 -7.55 48.84 14.37
CA LEU A 275 -7.82 49.14 15.77
C LEU A 275 -6.55 49.39 16.57
N ASN A 276 -5.48 48.64 16.34
CA ASN A 276 -4.18 48.86 17.01
C ASN A 276 -3.56 50.20 16.62
N ILE A 277 -3.70 50.66 15.34
CA ILE A 277 -3.27 51.99 14.93
C ILE A 277 -4.03 53.06 15.71
N LYS A 278 -5.36 52.99 15.75
CA LYS A 278 -6.20 53.94 16.52
C LYS A 278 -5.84 53.94 18.00
N LEU A 279 -5.63 52.76 18.59
CA LEU A 279 -5.21 52.67 20.00
C LEU A 279 -3.86 53.34 20.22
N SER A 280 -2.92 53.16 19.30
CA SER A 280 -1.61 53.81 19.37
C SER A 280 -1.74 55.34 19.28
N ASP A 281 -2.64 55.85 18.44
CA ASP A 281 -2.89 57.30 18.33
C ASP A 281 -3.41 57.86 19.65
N TYR A 282 -4.36 57.17 20.32
CA TYR A 282 -4.85 57.57 21.65
C TYR A 282 -3.75 57.49 22.70
N GLN A 283 -2.92 56.46 22.70
CA GLN A 283 -1.82 56.33 23.64
C GLN A 283 -0.79 57.47 23.47
N ILE A 284 -0.50 57.86 22.21
CA ILE A 284 0.41 58.98 21.92
C ILE A 284 -0.14 60.30 22.51
N VAL A 285 -1.44 60.53 22.35
CA VAL A 285 -2.07 61.73 22.95
C VAL A 285 -1.97 61.74 24.47
N GLU A 286 -2.31 60.63 25.12
CA GLU A 286 -2.23 60.47 26.59
C GLU A 286 -0.80 60.65 27.09
N MET A 287 0.18 60.07 26.36
CA MET A 287 1.60 60.23 26.65
C MET A 287 2.09 61.69 26.51
N LEU A 288 1.61 62.41 25.50
CA LEU A 288 1.93 63.83 25.31
C LEU A 288 1.31 64.71 26.40
N GLU A 289 0.11 64.42 26.85
CA GLU A 289 -0.57 65.13 27.94
C GLU A 289 0.14 64.91 29.29
N SER A 290 0.62 63.68 29.56
CA SER A 290 1.29 63.29 30.80
C SER A 290 2.81 63.59 30.80
N SER A 291 3.36 64.09 29.67
CA SER A 291 4.80 64.34 29.51
C SER A 291 5.29 65.54 30.31
N GLU A 292 6.50 65.44 30.89
CA GLU A 292 7.19 66.61 31.49
C GLU A 292 7.67 67.58 30.37
N LYS A 293 7.41 68.90 30.62
CA LYS A 293 7.83 69.95 29.70
C LYS A 293 9.11 70.62 30.23
N ILE A 294 10.19 70.55 29.46
CA ILE A 294 11.42 71.28 29.72
C ILE A 294 11.63 72.28 28.57
N LYS A 295 11.41 73.57 28.83
CA LYS A 295 11.50 74.65 27.80
C LYS A 295 10.61 74.35 26.64
N ASP A 296 9.72 74.23 26.26
CA ASP A 296 8.86 73.93 25.07
C ASP A 296 9.07 72.55 24.44
N ILE A 297 9.82 71.65 25.04
CA ILE A 297 10.01 70.26 24.59
C ILE A 297 9.32 69.28 25.56
N SER A 298 8.46 68.46 25.03
CA SER A 298 7.79 67.38 25.76
C SER A 298 8.72 66.15 25.76
N ILE A 299 9.09 65.62 26.92
CA ILE A 299 9.90 64.44 27.09
C ILE A 299 9.05 63.31 27.66
N CYS A 300 8.94 62.20 26.93
CA CYS A 300 8.28 60.99 27.36
C CYS A 300 9.21 59.78 27.20
N LEU A 301 9.27 58.94 28.23
CA LEU A 301 10.03 57.71 28.21
C LEU A 301 9.08 56.55 27.74
N LEU A 302 9.35 56.02 26.59
CA LEU A 302 8.61 54.88 26.02
C LEU A 302 9.36 53.57 26.31
N TYR A 303 8.82 52.74 27.20
CA TYR A 303 9.29 51.37 27.36
C TYR A 303 8.55 50.50 26.36
N THR A 304 9.16 50.20 25.23
CA THR A 304 8.60 49.20 24.27
C THR A 304 8.90 47.80 24.78
N SER A 305 7.90 46.93 24.73
CA SER A 305 8.15 45.48 24.91
C SER A 305 9.17 44.99 23.89
N PRO A 306 10.12 44.13 24.32
CA PRO A 306 11.09 43.60 23.38
C PRO A 306 10.43 42.94 22.19
N SER A 307 10.97 43.21 21.01
CA SER A 307 10.47 42.61 19.76
C SER A 307 10.57 41.07 19.83
N PRO A 308 9.65 40.30 19.20
CA PRO A 308 9.84 38.86 19.08
C PRO A 308 11.18 38.44 18.46
N ARG A 309 11.89 39.35 17.78
CA ARG A 309 13.25 39.14 17.24
C ARG A 309 14.32 39.16 18.33
N ASP A 310 14.05 39.78 19.46
CA ASP A 310 15.01 39.90 20.59
C ASP A 310 15.06 38.61 21.45
N TYR A 311 14.13 37.67 21.22
CA TYR A 311 14.09 36.34 21.85
C TYR A 311 14.64 35.21 20.97
N ALA A 312 15.12 35.53 19.76
CA ALA A 312 15.72 34.57 18.83
C ALA A 312 17.27 34.68 18.94
N ALA A 313 17.84 34.17 20.03
CA ALA A 313 19.25 33.90 20.19
C ALA A 313 19.49 32.46 20.63
#